data_560d54dda1dca56209d2ab69150ff0ba
#
_entry.id   560d54dda1dca56209d2ab69150ff0ba
#
_cell.length_a   1.000
_cell.length_b   1.000
_cell.length_c   1.000
_cell.angle_alpha   90.00
_cell.angle_beta   90.00
_cell.angle_gamma   90.00
#
_symmetry.space_group_name_H-M   'P 1'
#
loop_
_entity.id
_entity.type
_entity.pdbx_description
1 polymer ?
#
loop_
_entity_poly.entity_id
_entity_poly.type
_entity_poly.pdbx_seq_one_letter_code
_entity_poly.pdbx_strand_id
1 'polypeptide(L)'
;MRLALEPFLQIAGCLNNNGSAMTIDYKDTIFLPKTSFPMRAGLPKREPEILAEWEKIGLEQRIRSDRKGKEKFILHDGPPYANGHLHMGHALNKVLKDVINRSQQMLGKDANYVPGWDCHGLPIEWKIEEEYRAKGQDKDSVPILEFRKQCR
;
A
#
# COMPACT_ATOMS: atom_id res chain seq x y z
N MET A 1 11.19 9.99 53.51
CA MET A 1 10.75 8.90 52.61
C MET A 1 11.61 8.96 51.35
N ARG A 2 12.77 8.27 51.35
CA ARG A 2 13.68 8.20 50.20
C ARG A 2 13.29 6.93 49.42
N LEU A 3 12.73 7.10 48.27
CA LEU A 3 12.47 6.01 47.32
C LEU A 3 13.80 5.65 46.61
N ALA A 4 14.16 4.39 46.71
CA ALA A 4 15.36 3.82 46.12
C ALA A 4 15.26 3.86 44.57
N LEU A 5 16.19 4.61 43.99
CA LEU A 5 16.49 4.64 42.56
C LEU A 5 17.83 3.92 42.34
N GLU A 6 17.84 2.63 42.60
CA GLU A 6 18.96 1.77 42.21
C GLU A 6 18.41 0.44 41.75
N PRO A 7 18.30 0.20 40.44
CA PRO A 7 19.24 -0.72 39.82
C PRO A 7 19.49 -0.49 38.30
N PHE A 8 19.73 0.73 37.86
CA PHE A 8 20.03 0.98 36.43
C PHE A 8 21.53 1.31 36.14
N LEU A 9 22.40 1.15 37.11
CA LEU A 9 23.83 1.47 36.92
C LEU A 9 24.73 0.25 37.12
N GLN A 10 24.43 -0.86 36.49
CA GLN A 10 25.32 -2.04 36.48
C GLN A 10 25.53 -2.61 35.08
N ILE A 11 25.62 -1.74 34.07
CA ILE A 11 26.39 -2.01 32.86
C ILE A 11 27.73 -1.29 33.01
N ALA A 12 28.46 -1.65 34.08
CA ALA A 12 29.84 -1.27 34.20
C ALA A 12 30.61 -2.06 33.14
N GLY A 13 31.12 -1.36 32.13
CA GLY A 13 31.96 -1.94 31.11
C GLY A 13 33.11 -2.72 31.73
N CYS A 14 33.30 -3.95 31.28
CA CYS A 14 34.53 -4.70 31.53
C CYS A 14 35.70 -3.88 30.94
N LEU A 15 36.46 -3.23 31.78
CA LEU A 15 37.71 -2.64 31.39
C LEU A 15 38.77 -3.77 31.30
N ASN A 16 39.53 -3.77 30.23
CA ASN A 16 40.71 -4.62 30.17
C ASN A 16 41.78 -4.11 31.17
N ASN A 17 42.78 -4.94 31.44
CA ASN A 17 43.85 -4.62 32.40
C ASN A 17 44.63 -3.32 32.09
N ASN A 18 44.36 -2.66 30.96
CA ASN A 18 44.96 -1.40 30.52
C ASN A 18 43.98 -0.21 30.58
N GLY A 19 42.81 -0.35 31.22
CA GLY A 19 41.86 0.75 31.42
C GLY A 19 41.11 1.24 30.16
N SER A 20 41.22 0.56 29.01
CA SER A 20 40.47 0.88 27.83
C SER A 20 39.15 0.12 27.79
N ALA A 21 38.06 0.78 27.39
CA ALA A 21 36.75 0.13 27.19
C ALA A 21 36.88 -0.98 26.16
N MET A 22 36.49 -2.20 26.54
CA MET A 22 36.33 -3.30 25.56
C MET A 22 35.21 -2.96 24.63
N THR A 23 35.54 -2.68 23.38
CA THR A 23 34.52 -2.58 22.32
C THR A 23 34.03 -3.99 22.01
N ILE A 24 32.86 -4.34 22.50
CA ILE A 24 32.24 -5.61 22.18
C ILE A 24 31.78 -5.56 20.71
N ASP A 25 32.38 -6.41 19.87
CA ASP A 25 31.87 -6.59 18.49
C ASP A 25 30.67 -7.53 18.53
N TYR A 26 29.49 -6.97 18.32
CA TYR A 26 28.24 -7.73 18.31
C TYR A 26 27.94 -8.43 16.97
N LYS A 27 28.85 -8.37 16.00
CA LYS A 27 28.64 -8.98 14.67
C LYS A 27 28.31 -10.45 14.76
N ASP A 28 29.00 -11.18 15.61
CA ASP A 28 28.84 -12.64 15.76
C ASP A 28 27.59 -13.01 16.58
N THR A 29 26.95 -12.04 17.22
CA THR A 29 25.70 -12.25 17.98
C THR A 29 24.46 -11.97 17.14
N ILE A 30 24.59 -11.46 15.90
CA ILE A 30 23.50 -11.15 14.99
C ILE A 30 23.16 -12.39 14.17
N PHE A 31 22.03 -13.02 14.49
CA PHE A 31 21.51 -14.16 13.73
C PHE A 31 20.62 -13.67 12.58
N LEU A 32 21.25 -13.34 11.45
CA LEU A 32 20.50 -13.02 10.23
C LEU A 32 20.11 -14.34 9.52
N PRO A 33 18.87 -14.45 9.03
CA PRO A 33 18.46 -15.62 8.27
C PRO A 33 19.27 -15.71 6.97
N LYS A 34 19.80 -16.91 6.70
CA LYS A 34 20.41 -17.22 5.40
C LYS A 34 19.29 -17.50 4.40
N THR A 35 19.16 -16.67 3.39
CA THR A 35 18.12 -16.80 2.38
C THR A 35 18.68 -16.52 0.98
N SER A 36 18.10 -17.16 -0.03
CA SER A 36 18.37 -16.85 -1.45
C SER A 36 17.69 -15.56 -1.92
N PHE A 37 16.80 -14.97 -1.11
CA PHE A 37 16.20 -13.69 -1.46
C PHE A 37 17.24 -12.58 -1.44
N PRO A 38 17.26 -11.71 -2.46
CA PRO A 38 18.18 -10.58 -2.50
C PRO A 38 17.87 -9.58 -1.39
N MET A 39 18.90 -8.92 -0.85
CA MET A 39 18.77 -7.88 0.18
C MET A 39 17.90 -6.69 -0.27
N ARG A 40 17.88 -6.42 -1.57
CA ARG A 40 17.02 -5.40 -2.17
C ARG A 40 16.04 -6.08 -3.12
N ALA A 41 14.74 -5.87 -2.90
CA ALA A 41 13.71 -6.43 -3.75
C ALA A 41 13.74 -5.88 -5.18
N GLY A 42 14.20 -4.63 -5.38
CA GLY A 42 14.26 -3.98 -6.68
C GLY A 42 12.88 -3.84 -7.34
N LEU A 43 11.83 -3.60 -6.54
CA LEU A 43 10.43 -3.65 -6.97
C LEU A 43 10.12 -2.82 -8.22
N PRO A 44 10.62 -1.56 -8.38
CA PRO A 44 10.29 -0.78 -9.57
C PRO A 44 10.69 -1.44 -10.90
N LYS A 45 11.72 -2.30 -10.87
CA LYS A 45 12.16 -3.06 -12.04
C LYS A 45 11.47 -4.41 -12.14
N ARG A 46 11.30 -5.08 -11.00
CA ARG A 46 10.80 -6.46 -10.95
C ARG A 46 9.28 -6.55 -11.11
N GLU A 47 8.52 -5.60 -10.59
CA GLU A 47 7.06 -5.64 -10.68
C GLU A 47 6.52 -5.63 -12.10
N PRO A 48 7.03 -4.80 -13.04
CA PRO A 48 6.61 -4.89 -14.44
C PRO A 48 6.87 -6.25 -15.09
N GLU A 49 7.98 -6.91 -14.74
CA GLU A 49 8.31 -8.25 -15.24
C GLU A 49 7.30 -9.31 -14.71
N ILE A 50 6.94 -9.19 -13.44
CA ILE A 50 5.93 -10.08 -12.82
C ILE A 50 4.55 -9.87 -13.46
N LEU A 51 4.15 -8.63 -13.69
CA LEU A 51 2.87 -8.32 -14.34
C LEU A 51 2.80 -8.90 -15.75
N ALA A 52 3.86 -8.72 -16.53
CA ALA A 52 3.95 -9.29 -17.88
C ALA A 52 3.85 -10.84 -17.87
N GLU A 53 4.47 -11.50 -16.88
CA GLU A 53 4.35 -12.95 -16.76
C GLU A 53 2.94 -13.37 -16.34
N TRP A 54 2.29 -12.66 -15.42
CA TRP A 54 0.90 -12.94 -15.04
C TRP A 54 -0.07 -12.78 -16.19
N GLU A 55 0.11 -11.76 -17.02
CA GLU A 55 -0.67 -11.55 -18.23
C GLU A 55 -0.45 -12.68 -19.25
N LYS A 56 0.80 -13.05 -19.50
CA LYS A 56 1.17 -14.14 -20.42
C LYS A 56 0.55 -15.48 -20.04
N ILE A 57 0.51 -15.81 -18.76
CA ILE A 57 -0.10 -17.06 -18.28
C ILE A 57 -1.61 -16.98 -18.06
N GLY A 58 -2.22 -15.81 -18.25
CA GLY A 58 -3.65 -15.58 -18.00
C GLY A 58 -4.05 -15.84 -16.55
N LEU A 59 -3.22 -15.39 -15.59
CA LEU A 59 -3.34 -15.75 -14.18
C LEU A 59 -4.71 -15.44 -13.60
N GLU A 60 -5.29 -14.28 -13.89
CA GLU A 60 -6.58 -13.89 -13.36
C GLU A 60 -7.70 -14.84 -13.81
N GLN A 61 -7.76 -15.15 -15.11
CA GLN A 61 -8.75 -16.06 -15.67
C GLN A 61 -8.64 -17.46 -15.07
N ARG A 62 -7.41 -17.93 -14.85
CA ARG A 62 -7.16 -19.22 -14.20
C ARG A 62 -7.67 -19.21 -12.76
N ILE A 63 -7.36 -18.18 -11.97
CA ILE A 63 -7.85 -18.05 -10.60
C ILE A 63 -9.39 -18.02 -10.58
N ARG A 64 -10.02 -17.26 -11.46
CA ARG A 64 -11.50 -17.21 -11.55
C ARG A 64 -12.09 -18.57 -11.86
N SER A 65 -11.49 -19.31 -12.80
CA SER A 65 -11.92 -20.68 -13.16
C SER A 65 -11.77 -21.65 -11.98
N ASP A 66 -10.61 -21.65 -11.34
CA ASP A 66 -10.27 -22.57 -10.25
C ASP A 66 -11.10 -22.36 -8.99
N ARG A 67 -11.57 -21.12 -8.78
CA ARG A 67 -12.37 -20.73 -7.62
C ARG A 67 -13.88 -20.76 -7.86
N LYS A 68 -14.29 -21.03 -9.07
CA LYS A 68 -15.72 -21.12 -9.41
C LYS A 68 -16.45 -22.15 -8.54
N GLY A 69 -17.51 -21.73 -7.86
CA GLY A 69 -18.31 -22.59 -6.98
C GLY A 69 -17.74 -22.80 -5.58
N LYS A 70 -16.63 -22.15 -5.23
CA LYS A 70 -16.13 -22.12 -3.87
C LYS A 70 -16.88 -21.10 -3.01
N GLU A 71 -16.67 -21.16 -1.69
CA GLU A 71 -17.21 -20.16 -0.75
C GLU A 71 -16.78 -18.74 -1.16
N LYS A 72 -17.75 -17.86 -1.32
CA LYS A 72 -17.46 -16.47 -1.70
C LYS A 72 -16.95 -15.67 -0.52
N PHE A 73 -15.91 -14.92 -0.76
CA PHE A 73 -15.43 -13.85 0.12
C PHE A 73 -15.56 -12.52 -0.61
N ILE A 74 -16.38 -11.62 -0.08
CA ILE A 74 -16.64 -10.32 -0.69
C ILE A 74 -16.05 -9.23 0.19
N LEU A 75 -15.07 -8.50 -0.35
CA LEU A 75 -14.54 -7.30 0.24
C LEU A 75 -15.10 -6.10 -0.51
N HIS A 76 -15.89 -5.28 0.18
CA HIS A 76 -16.38 -4.02 -0.40
C HIS A 76 -15.22 -3.02 -0.55
N ASP A 77 -15.13 -2.44 -1.73
CA ASP A 77 -14.23 -1.33 -1.98
C ASP A 77 -14.92 0.00 -1.65
N GLY A 78 -14.23 0.89 -0.93
CA GLY A 78 -14.50 2.31 -0.96
C GLY A 78 -13.69 2.89 -2.12
N PRO A 79 -14.30 3.16 -3.28
CA PRO A 79 -13.55 3.57 -4.45
C PRO A 79 -12.98 4.98 -4.26
N PRO A 80 -11.77 5.25 -4.76
CA PRO A 80 -11.24 6.59 -4.78
C PRO A 80 -11.96 7.43 -5.84
N TYR A 81 -11.92 8.74 -5.66
CA TYR A 81 -12.36 9.67 -6.72
C TYR A 81 -11.53 9.47 -7.99
N ALA A 82 -12.18 9.61 -9.15
CA ALA A 82 -11.56 9.41 -10.46
C ALA A 82 -10.68 10.60 -10.90
N ASN A 83 -10.42 11.56 -10.01
CA ASN A 83 -9.63 12.75 -10.26
C ASN A 83 -8.43 12.87 -9.32
N GLY A 84 -7.47 13.73 -9.69
CA GLY A 84 -6.30 14.04 -8.87
C GLY A 84 -5.22 12.96 -8.91
N HIS A 85 -4.23 13.13 -8.04
CA HIS A 85 -3.08 12.24 -7.94
C HIS A 85 -3.25 11.24 -6.81
N LEU A 86 -2.65 10.05 -6.99
CA LEU A 86 -2.56 9.06 -5.93
C LEU A 86 -1.63 9.56 -4.81
N HIS A 87 -2.00 9.25 -3.57
CA HIS A 87 -1.21 9.59 -2.39
C HIS A 87 -1.02 8.35 -1.49
N MET A 88 -0.20 8.47 -0.45
CA MET A 88 0.13 7.35 0.43
C MET A 88 -1.10 6.69 1.09
N GLY A 89 -2.18 7.45 1.34
CA GLY A 89 -3.44 6.89 1.84
C GLY A 89 -4.07 5.91 0.86
N HIS A 90 -4.04 6.23 -0.44
CA HIS A 90 -4.49 5.28 -1.48
C HIS A 90 -3.61 4.03 -1.51
N ALA A 91 -2.28 4.20 -1.47
CA ALA A 91 -1.35 3.07 -1.47
C ALA A 91 -1.62 2.14 -0.28
N LEU A 92 -1.71 2.67 0.95
CA LEU A 92 -2.00 1.89 2.14
C LEU A 92 -3.33 1.14 2.01
N ASN A 93 -4.39 1.83 1.60
CA ASN A 93 -5.72 1.23 1.45
C ASN A 93 -5.71 0.09 0.43
N LYS A 94 -5.12 0.30 -0.75
CA LYS A 94 -5.10 -0.70 -1.82
C LYS A 94 -4.20 -1.90 -1.49
N VAL A 95 -3.05 -1.68 -0.86
CA VAL A 95 -2.17 -2.77 -0.41
C VAL A 95 -2.87 -3.64 0.64
N LEU A 96 -3.53 -3.05 1.63
CA LEU A 96 -4.27 -3.81 2.65
C LEU A 96 -5.40 -4.66 2.02
N LYS A 97 -6.16 -4.09 1.09
CA LYS A 97 -7.21 -4.82 0.37
C LYS A 97 -6.64 -5.95 -0.48
N ASP A 98 -5.54 -5.72 -1.17
CA ASP A 98 -4.85 -6.75 -1.97
C ASP A 98 -4.38 -7.91 -1.10
N VAL A 99 -3.74 -7.63 0.04
CA VAL A 99 -3.30 -8.65 1.01
C VAL A 99 -4.48 -9.47 1.52
N ILE A 100 -5.59 -8.84 1.90
CA ILE A 100 -6.79 -9.53 2.38
C ILE A 100 -7.36 -10.44 1.29
N ASN A 101 -7.56 -9.94 0.08
CA ASN A 101 -8.15 -10.73 -1.01
C ASN A 101 -7.24 -11.90 -1.39
N ARG A 102 -5.93 -11.68 -1.53
CA ARG A 102 -4.98 -12.76 -1.86
C ARG A 102 -4.93 -13.82 -0.77
N SER A 103 -4.91 -13.42 0.51
CA SER A 103 -4.93 -14.37 1.62
C SER A 103 -6.19 -15.25 1.60
N GLN A 104 -7.35 -14.68 1.36
CA GLN A 104 -8.61 -15.43 1.25
C GLN A 104 -8.63 -16.36 0.02
N GLN A 105 -8.04 -15.96 -1.09
CA GLN A 105 -7.84 -16.83 -2.24
C GLN A 105 -6.91 -18.01 -1.92
N MET A 106 -5.80 -17.76 -1.21
CA MET A 106 -4.88 -18.80 -0.78
C MET A 106 -5.54 -19.79 0.18
N LEU A 107 -6.48 -19.34 1.01
CA LEU A 107 -7.31 -20.17 1.88
C LEU A 107 -8.40 -20.96 1.12
N GLY A 108 -8.47 -20.83 -0.19
CA GLY A 108 -9.36 -21.62 -1.04
C GLY A 108 -10.70 -20.97 -1.38
N LYS A 109 -10.95 -19.75 -0.95
CA LYS A 109 -12.21 -19.04 -1.23
C LYS A 109 -12.24 -18.38 -2.61
N ASP A 110 -13.42 -18.11 -3.11
CA ASP A 110 -13.65 -17.26 -4.29
C ASP A 110 -13.65 -15.78 -3.85
N ALA A 111 -12.46 -15.21 -3.71
CA ALA A 111 -12.23 -13.83 -3.32
C ALA A 111 -11.97 -12.95 -4.55
N ASN A 112 -13.04 -12.61 -5.27
CA ASN A 112 -12.95 -11.72 -6.42
C ASN A 112 -13.01 -10.25 -5.97
N TYR A 113 -11.90 -9.54 -6.10
CA TYR A 113 -11.86 -8.10 -5.85
C TYR A 113 -12.26 -7.33 -7.11
N VAL A 114 -13.34 -6.56 -7.02
CA VAL A 114 -13.82 -5.71 -8.12
C VAL A 114 -13.48 -4.26 -7.78
N PRO A 115 -12.44 -3.68 -8.40
CA PRO A 115 -12.10 -2.28 -8.20
C PRO A 115 -13.13 -1.35 -8.84
N GLY A 116 -13.25 -0.14 -8.29
CA GLY A 116 -14.13 0.89 -8.83
C GLY A 116 -13.55 2.28 -8.66
N TRP A 117 -14.27 3.26 -9.18
CA TRP A 117 -13.98 4.68 -9.08
C TRP A 117 -15.22 5.45 -8.66
N ASP A 118 -15.03 6.45 -7.79
CA ASP A 118 -16.06 7.44 -7.49
C ASP A 118 -15.99 8.56 -8.53
N CYS A 119 -16.99 8.60 -9.40
CA CYS A 119 -16.99 9.48 -10.58
C CYS A 119 -18.00 10.62 -10.49
N HIS A 120 -18.51 10.94 -9.29
CA HIS A 120 -19.52 12.00 -9.11
C HIS A 120 -19.34 12.77 -7.79
N GLY A 121 -20.14 13.81 -7.63
CA GLY A 121 -20.20 14.63 -6.43
C GLY A 121 -19.23 15.79 -6.43
N LEU A 122 -19.22 16.55 -5.33
CA LEU A 122 -18.49 17.79 -5.16
C LEU A 122 -17.00 17.74 -5.55
N PRO A 123 -16.22 16.72 -5.24
CA PRO A 123 -14.81 16.67 -5.62
C PRO A 123 -14.59 16.70 -7.13
N ILE A 124 -15.47 16.07 -7.90
CA ILE A 124 -15.39 16.08 -9.37
C ILE A 124 -15.80 17.47 -9.90
N GLU A 125 -16.93 17.98 -9.42
CA GLU A 125 -17.42 19.30 -9.81
C GLU A 125 -16.44 20.42 -9.47
N TRP A 126 -15.85 20.36 -8.27
CA TRP A 126 -14.83 21.30 -7.83
C TRP A 126 -13.61 21.32 -8.75
N LYS A 127 -13.16 20.16 -9.20
CA LYS A 127 -12.01 20.07 -10.10
C LYS A 127 -12.28 20.73 -11.44
N ILE A 128 -13.46 20.53 -12.00
CA ILE A 128 -13.87 21.21 -13.24
C ILE A 128 -14.05 22.71 -13.02
N GLU A 129 -14.60 23.12 -11.87
CA GLU A 129 -14.69 24.55 -11.51
C GLU A 129 -13.32 25.21 -11.42
N GLU A 130 -12.32 24.55 -10.82
CA GLU A 130 -10.93 25.06 -10.80
C GLU A 130 -10.39 25.29 -12.22
N GLU A 131 -10.70 24.40 -13.16
CA GLU A 131 -10.28 24.55 -14.55
C GLU A 131 -10.95 25.77 -15.23
N TYR A 132 -12.22 26.05 -14.94
CA TYR A 132 -12.91 27.25 -15.41
C TYR A 132 -12.26 28.51 -14.82
N ARG A 133 -12.02 28.53 -13.52
CA ARG A 133 -11.35 29.66 -12.85
C ARG A 133 -9.95 29.91 -13.41
N ALA A 134 -9.18 28.87 -13.68
CA ALA A 134 -7.86 29.00 -14.30
C ALA A 134 -7.90 29.59 -15.69
N LYS A 135 -9.03 29.47 -16.42
CA LYS A 135 -9.29 30.07 -17.71
C LYS A 135 -9.95 31.46 -17.60
N GLY A 136 -10.15 31.98 -16.38
CA GLY A 136 -10.83 33.25 -16.13
C GLY A 136 -12.34 33.23 -16.42
N GLN A 137 -12.94 32.04 -16.42
CA GLN A 137 -14.36 31.84 -16.68
C GLN A 137 -15.10 31.49 -15.37
N ASP A 138 -16.35 31.96 -15.28
CA ASP A 138 -17.24 31.60 -14.19
C ASP A 138 -18.08 30.37 -14.58
N LYS A 139 -18.10 29.35 -13.73
CA LYS A 139 -18.91 28.15 -13.97
C LYS A 139 -20.41 28.47 -14.08
N ASP A 140 -20.89 29.47 -13.32
CA ASP A 140 -22.30 29.83 -13.29
C ASP A 140 -22.77 30.48 -14.60
N SER A 141 -21.83 30.92 -15.44
CA SER A 141 -22.11 31.42 -16.81
C SER A 141 -22.24 30.26 -17.83
N VAL A 142 -21.85 29.03 -17.46
CA VAL A 142 -21.87 27.88 -18.36
C VAL A 142 -23.19 27.10 -18.22
N PRO A 143 -23.83 26.70 -19.35
CA PRO A 143 -25.02 25.87 -19.27
C PRO A 143 -24.78 24.59 -18.47
N ILE A 144 -25.69 24.25 -17.56
CA ILE A 144 -25.53 23.14 -16.63
C ILE A 144 -25.31 21.79 -17.33
N LEU A 145 -25.87 21.57 -18.48
CA LEU A 145 -25.66 20.36 -19.27
C LEU A 145 -24.24 20.25 -19.80
N GLU A 146 -23.64 21.40 -20.18
CA GLU A 146 -22.25 21.41 -20.64
C GLU A 146 -21.28 21.18 -19.47
N PHE A 147 -21.52 21.84 -18.34
CA PHE A 147 -20.76 21.59 -17.12
C PHE A 147 -20.80 20.11 -16.69
N ARG A 148 -21.99 19.51 -16.64
CA ARG A 148 -22.16 18.08 -16.32
C ARG A 148 -21.46 17.15 -17.30
N LYS A 149 -21.41 17.52 -18.58
CA LYS A 149 -20.73 16.74 -19.62
C LYS A 149 -19.23 16.71 -19.39
N GLN A 150 -18.66 17.81 -18.89
CA GLN A 150 -17.23 17.88 -18.55
C GLN A 150 -16.89 17.15 -17.26
N CYS A 151 -17.85 16.98 -16.36
CA CYS A 151 -17.68 16.17 -15.14
C CYS A 151 -17.68 14.65 -15.42
N ARG A 152 -18.00 14.20 -16.63
CA ARG A 152 -18.01 12.79 -17.03
C ARG A 152 -16.68 12.36 -17.66
#